data_9bcf8a19f016c81c8b5f0d9354e89af4
#
_entry.id   9bcf8a19f016c81c8b5f0d9354e89af4
#
_cell.length_a   1.000
_cell.length_b   1.000
_cell.length_c   1.000
_cell.angle_alpha   90.00
_cell.angle_beta   90.00
_cell.angle_gamma   90.00
#
_symmetry.space_group_name_H-M   'P 1'
#
loop_
_entity.id
_entity.type
_entity.pdbx_description
1 polymer ?
#
loop_
_entity_poly.entity_id
_entity_poly.type
_entity_poly.pdbx_seq_one_letter_code
_entity_poly.pdbx_strand_id
1 'polypeptide(L)'
;ICHDRDITSEGDPKKPHWHFVVHLSNACTRSAFAKNLGIEERFVQDCKDYKGALMYLVHYKNQDKAQYSADEVQGGLSQKVRELTAKPNETMACLIILDLLDSIDGKILWSEFMRMVCAKGLYSTFRRDSRSFRQAVYEHNSKFER
;
A
#
# COMPACT_ATOMS: atom_id res chain seq x y z
N ILE A 1 10.68 -9.38 8.63
CA ILE A 1 10.02 -10.17 7.58
C ILE A 1 11.03 -10.72 6.58
N CYS A 2 10.80 -11.91 6.07
CA CYS A 2 11.54 -12.50 4.96
C CYS A 2 10.82 -12.21 3.65
N HIS A 3 11.51 -11.67 2.65
CA HIS A 3 11.03 -11.54 1.29
C HIS A 3 11.55 -12.72 0.46
N ASP A 4 10.69 -13.71 0.24
CA ASP A 4 10.98 -14.95 -0.47
C ASP A 4 10.23 -15.09 -1.80
N ARG A 5 9.35 -14.13 -2.13
CA ARG A 5 8.51 -14.11 -3.34
C ARG A 5 8.88 -12.97 -4.31
N ASP A 6 9.93 -12.21 -4.02
CA ASP A 6 10.36 -11.11 -4.87
C ASP A 6 10.94 -11.61 -6.19
N ILE A 7 10.69 -10.84 -7.26
CA ILE A 7 11.23 -11.07 -8.60
C ILE A 7 12.16 -9.93 -9.01
N THR A 8 13.07 -10.19 -9.95
CA THR A 8 13.91 -9.19 -10.61
C THR A 8 13.11 -8.44 -11.66
N SER A 9 13.69 -7.38 -12.24
CA SER A 9 13.12 -6.68 -13.41
C SER A 9 12.99 -7.58 -14.64
N GLU A 10 13.73 -8.69 -14.70
CA GLU A 10 13.73 -9.67 -15.79
C GLU A 10 12.73 -10.81 -15.55
N GLY A 11 12.07 -10.82 -14.38
CA GLY A 11 11.07 -11.82 -14.01
C GLY A 11 11.63 -13.03 -13.24
N ASP A 12 12.94 -13.08 -12.97
CA ASP A 12 13.56 -14.17 -12.23
C ASP A 12 13.33 -14.06 -10.72
N PRO A 13 13.17 -15.17 -10.00
CA PRO A 13 13.07 -15.16 -8.55
C PRO A 13 14.33 -14.58 -7.90
N LYS A 14 14.16 -13.64 -6.97
CA LYS A 14 15.25 -13.16 -6.11
C LYS A 14 15.54 -14.18 -5.02
N LYS A 15 16.80 -14.21 -4.58
CA LYS A 15 17.16 -14.98 -3.38
C LYS A 15 16.38 -14.42 -2.18
N PRO A 16 15.83 -15.29 -1.32
CA PRO A 16 15.18 -14.86 -0.08
C PRO A 16 16.10 -13.94 0.72
N HIS A 17 15.55 -12.85 1.20
CA HIS A 17 16.31 -11.85 1.97
C HIS A 17 15.44 -11.23 3.05
N TRP A 18 16.08 -10.70 4.08
CA TRP A 18 15.38 -10.16 5.25
C TRP A 18 15.37 -8.64 5.23
N HIS A 19 14.20 -8.06 5.49
CA HIS A 19 14.04 -6.66 5.77
C HIS A 19 13.75 -6.43 7.25
N PHE A 20 14.45 -5.44 7.83
CA PHE A 20 14.29 -5.06 9.22
C PHE A 20 14.03 -3.56 9.31
N VAL A 21 13.15 -3.17 10.20
CA VAL A 21 13.00 -1.79 10.68
C VAL A 21 13.29 -1.81 12.16
N VAL A 22 14.30 -1.06 12.59
CA VAL A 22 14.76 -1.05 13.97
C VAL A 22 14.64 0.37 14.52
N HIS A 23 14.03 0.51 15.69
CA HIS A 23 14.02 1.75 16.45
C HIS A 23 15.04 1.63 17.58
N LEU A 24 16.01 2.53 17.61
CA LEU A 24 17.04 2.58 18.62
C LEU A 24 16.68 3.65 19.68
N SER A 25 16.83 3.33 20.96
CA SER A 25 16.63 4.27 22.05
C SER A 25 17.75 5.33 22.14
N ASN A 26 18.94 4.98 21.64
CA ASN A 26 20.11 5.86 21.63
C ASN A 26 20.64 6.03 20.21
N ALA A 27 21.27 7.17 19.95
CA ALA A 27 21.94 7.41 18.67
C ALA A 27 23.07 6.40 18.45
N CYS A 28 23.12 5.83 17.24
CA CYS A 28 24.15 4.90 16.83
C CYS A 28 24.52 5.19 15.37
N THR A 29 25.81 5.14 15.04
CA THR A 29 26.24 5.26 13.64
C THR A 29 25.89 4.00 12.86
N ARG A 30 25.67 4.12 11.54
CA ARG A 30 25.42 2.96 10.67
C ARG A 30 26.52 1.91 10.76
N SER A 31 27.76 2.35 10.78
CA SER A 31 28.94 1.49 10.90
C SER A 31 28.95 0.72 12.22
N ALA A 32 28.69 1.38 13.34
CA ALA A 32 28.62 0.71 14.65
C ALA A 32 27.44 -0.28 14.72
N PHE A 33 26.28 0.10 14.17
CA PHE A 33 25.11 -0.76 14.12
C PHE A 33 25.38 -2.01 13.26
N ALA A 34 25.92 -1.82 12.05
CA ALA A 34 26.27 -2.91 11.14
C ALA A 34 27.28 -3.89 11.77
N LYS A 35 28.31 -3.36 12.42
CA LYS A 35 29.31 -4.14 13.15
C LYS A 35 28.68 -5.00 14.25
N ASN A 36 27.77 -4.43 15.04
CA ASN A 36 27.09 -5.16 16.11
C ASN A 36 26.19 -6.28 15.60
N LEU A 37 25.63 -6.15 14.40
CA LEU A 37 24.81 -7.18 13.76
C LEU A 37 25.63 -8.16 12.92
N GLY A 38 26.92 -7.90 12.70
CA GLY A 38 27.75 -8.74 11.81
C GLY A 38 27.37 -8.66 10.33
N ILE A 39 26.85 -7.50 9.90
CA ILE A 39 26.44 -7.25 8.50
C ILE A 39 27.27 -6.12 7.89
N GLU A 40 27.27 -6.00 6.57
CA GLU A 40 27.94 -4.91 5.87
C GLU A 40 27.15 -3.60 6.02
N GLU A 41 27.87 -2.48 6.20
CA GLU A 41 27.27 -1.14 6.40
C GLU A 41 26.35 -0.74 5.25
N ARG A 42 26.62 -1.19 4.01
CA ARG A 42 25.78 -0.89 2.82
C ARG A 42 24.34 -1.39 2.95
N PHE A 43 24.07 -2.35 3.83
CA PHE A 43 22.73 -2.87 4.11
C PHE A 43 21.99 -2.07 5.18
N VAL A 44 22.67 -1.11 5.82
CA VAL A 44 22.07 -0.24 6.84
C VAL A 44 21.73 1.11 6.24
N GLN A 45 20.48 1.52 6.34
CA GLN A 45 19.99 2.80 5.84
C GLN A 45 19.30 3.59 6.95
N ASP A 46 19.50 4.90 6.94
CA ASP A 46 18.79 5.80 7.86
C ASP A 46 17.31 5.87 7.45
N CYS A 47 16.42 5.62 8.38
CA CYS A 47 15.00 5.69 8.16
C CYS A 47 14.50 7.14 8.25
N LYS A 48 14.34 7.81 7.10
CA LYS A 48 13.81 9.19 7.01
C LYS A 48 12.28 9.22 7.07
N ASP A 49 11.61 8.19 6.58
CA ASP A 49 10.15 8.01 6.63
C ASP A 49 9.82 6.70 7.33
N TYR A 50 9.59 6.78 8.63
CA TYR A 50 9.27 5.63 9.46
C TYR A 50 8.00 4.90 9.01
N LYS A 51 6.94 5.65 8.66
CA LYS A 51 5.70 5.04 8.20
C LYS A 51 5.88 4.37 6.84
N GLY A 52 6.58 5.03 5.93
CA GLY A 52 6.92 4.46 4.62
C GLY A 52 7.77 3.20 4.76
N ALA A 53 8.75 3.17 5.66
CA ALA A 53 9.56 1.99 5.92
C ALA A 53 8.74 0.80 6.45
N LEU A 54 7.81 1.05 7.37
CA LEU A 54 6.91 0.00 7.87
C LEU A 54 5.99 -0.55 6.75
N MET A 55 5.42 0.32 5.91
CA MET A 55 4.60 -0.10 4.78
C MET A 55 5.41 -0.83 3.70
N TYR A 56 6.71 -0.49 3.57
CA TYR A 56 7.60 -1.17 2.64
C TYR A 56 7.91 -2.61 3.05
N LEU A 57 7.86 -2.95 4.34
CA LEU A 57 8.03 -4.34 4.79
C LEU A 57 7.06 -5.31 4.12
N VAL A 58 5.88 -4.85 3.71
CA VAL A 58 4.86 -5.65 3.03
C VAL A 58 4.60 -5.20 1.59
N HIS A 59 5.44 -4.32 1.06
CA HIS A 59 5.32 -3.69 -0.27
C HIS A 59 3.99 -2.96 -0.53
N TYR A 60 3.32 -2.55 0.54
CA TYR A 60 1.95 -2.01 0.52
C TYR A 60 1.69 -0.91 -0.54
N LYS A 61 2.70 -0.06 -0.83
CA LYS A 61 2.60 0.99 -1.86
C LYS A 61 3.24 0.59 -3.20
N ASN A 62 3.86 -0.56 -3.28
CA ASN A 62 4.61 -1.03 -4.44
C ASN A 62 3.87 -2.22 -5.06
N GLN A 63 2.79 -1.93 -5.78
CA GLN A 63 1.90 -2.95 -6.35
C GLN A 63 2.56 -3.77 -7.48
N ASP A 64 3.65 -3.28 -8.02
CA ASP A 64 4.53 -3.96 -8.99
C ASP A 64 5.39 -5.06 -8.35
N LYS A 65 5.44 -5.12 -7.02
CA LYS A 65 6.21 -6.10 -6.26
C LYS A 65 5.31 -7.17 -5.63
N ALA A 66 5.92 -8.29 -5.26
CA ALA A 66 5.24 -9.32 -4.48
C ALA A 66 4.65 -8.71 -3.20
N GLN A 67 3.36 -8.94 -2.96
CA GLN A 67 2.67 -8.43 -1.78
C GLN A 67 2.79 -9.41 -0.62
N TYR A 68 3.10 -8.89 0.56
CA TYR A 68 3.21 -9.66 1.80
C TYR A 68 2.11 -9.29 2.78
N SER A 69 1.66 -10.26 3.56
CA SER A 69 0.70 -9.98 4.64
C SER A 69 1.38 -9.28 5.81
N ALA A 70 0.66 -8.37 6.46
CA ALA A 70 1.12 -7.79 7.73
C ALA A 70 1.33 -8.86 8.83
N ASP A 71 0.71 -10.04 8.69
CA ASP A 71 0.87 -11.16 9.62
C ASP A 71 2.23 -11.89 9.45
N GLU A 72 2.89 -11.70 8.31
CA GLU A 72 4.25 -12.21 8.07
C GLU A 72 5.32 -11.34 8.74
N VAL A 73 4.96 -10.15 9.22
CA VAL A 73 5.88 -9.26 9.93
C VAL A 73 6.03 -9.71 11.37
N GLN A 74 7.26 -10.05 11.76
CA GLN A 74 7.58 -10.51 13.11
C GLN A 74 8.08 -9.37 13.99
N GLY A 75 7.86 -9.51 15.31
CA GLY A 75 8.40 -8.59 16.32
C GLY A 75 7.45 -7.46 16.73
N GLY A 76 7.93 -6.56 17.55
CA GLY A 76 7.12 -5.52 18.23
C GLY A 76 6.46 -4.49 17.30
N LEU A 77 6.82 -4.44 16.03
CA LEU A 77 6.24 -3.49 15.05
C LEU A 77 5.11 -4.10 14.20
N SER A 78 4.83 -5.41 14.33
CA SER A 78 3.81 -6.10 13.53
C SER A 78 2.43 -5.45 13.64
N GLN A 79 1.99 -5.12 14.86
CA GLN A 79 0.72 -4.44 15.09
C GLN A 79 0.65 -3.07 14.38
N LYS A 80 1.75 -2.32 14.38
CA LYS A 80 1.82 -1.02 13.70
C LYS A 80 1.72 -1.16 12.18
N VAL A 81 2.33 -2.19 11.61
CA VAL A 81 2.17 -2.51 10.18
C VAL A 81 0.71 -2.82 9.87
N ARG A 82 0.05 -3.69 10.65
CA ARG A 82 -1.39 -3.98 10.49
C ARG A 82 -2.25 -2.72 10.49
N GLU A 83 -2.04 -1.82 11.46
CA GLU A 83 -2.79 -0.56 11.54
C GLU A 83 -2.59 0.34 10.32
N LEU A 84 -1.34 0.42 9.81
CA LEU A 84 -0.99 1.25 8.66
C LEU A 84 -1.53 0.67 7.33
N THR A 85 -1.68 -0.65 7.26
CA THR A 85 -2.15 -1.37 6.05
C THR A 85 -3.62 -1.77 6.11
N ALA A 86 -4.30 -1.52 7.23
CA ALA A 86 -5.73 -1.85 7.40
C ALA A 86 -6.65 -1.07 6.45
N LYS A 87 -6.22 0.12 5.99
CA LYS A 87 -6.97 0.91 5.01
C LYS A 87 -6.32 0.77 3.65
N PRO A 88 -7.08 0.64 2.56
CA PRO A 88 -6.51 0.61 1.23
C PRO A 88 -5.65 1.86 0.98
N ASN A 89 -4.50 1.68 0.32
CA ASN A 89 -3.71 2.82 -0.14
C ASN A 89 -4.49 3.59 -1.20
N GLU A 90 -3.99 4.76 -1.57
CA GLU A 90 -4.70 5.65 -2.49
C GLU A 90 -5.02 4.99 -3.84
N THR A 91 -4.05 4.28 -4.42
CA THR A 91 -4.23 3.56 -5.69
C THR A 91 -5.28 2.46 -5.56
N MET A 92 -5.19 1.65 -4.49
CA MET A 92 -6.17 0.61 -4.22
C MET A 92 -7.56 1.20 -3.95
N ALA A 93 -7.63 2.32 -3.23
CA ALA A 93 -8.90 3.01 -2.98
C ALA A 93 -9.53 3.50 -4.29
N CYS A 94 -8.75 4.06 -5.22
CA CYS A 94 -9.24 4.45 -6.55
C CYS A 94 -9.74 3.24 -7.35
N LEU A 95 -9.00 2.13 -7.37
CA LEU A 95 -9.42 0.90 -8.05
C LEU A 95 -10.73 0.36 -7.47
N ILE A 96 -10.87 0.27 -6.15
CA ILE A 96 -12.10 -0.17 -5.49
C ILE A 96 -13.28 0.73 -5.86
N ILE A 97 -13.06 2.05 -5.98
CA ILE A 97 -14.12 2.99 -6.37
C ILE A 97 -14.54 2.75 -7.84
N LEU A 98 -13.59 2.49 -8.74
CA LEU A 98 -13.88 2.18 -10.15
C LEU A 98 -14.56 0.83 -10.30
N ASP A 99 -14.08 -0.22 -9.63
CA ASP A 99 -14.71 -1.54 -9.60
C ASP A 99 -16.14 -1.46 -9.06
N LEU A 100 -16.39 -0.61 -8.05
CA LEU A 100 -17.74 -0.37 -7.53
C LEU A 100 -18.64 0.24 -8.60
N LEU A 101 -18.14 1.19 -9.39
CA LEU A 101 -18.90 1.78 -10.51
C LEU A 101 -19.18 0.74 -11.60
N ASP A 102 -18.19 -0.07 -11.96
CA ASP A 102 -18.33 -1.10 -13.00
C ASP A 102 -19.27 -2.25 -12.59
N SER A 103 -19.46 -2.45 -11.27
CA SER A 103 -20.40 -3.44 -10.74
C SER A 103 -21.87 -3.03 -10.85
N ILE A 104 -22.15 -1.78 -11.22
CA ILE A 104 -23.52 -1.24 -11.32
C ILE A 104 -24.09 -1.55 -12.69
N ASP A 105 -25.22 -2.27 -12.71
CA ASP A 105 -25.99 -2.51 -13.92
C ASP A 105 -27.04 -1.39 -14.10
N GLY A 106 -26.84 -0.54 -15.11
CA GLY A 106 -27.70 0.59 -15.38
C GLY A 106 -27.12 1.95 -14.95
N LYS A 107 -27.94 3.00 -15.13
CA LYS A 107 -27.57 4.36 -14.75
C LYS A 107 -27.58 4.55 -13.24
N ILE A 108 -26.66 5.36 -12.74
CA ILE A 108 -26.60 5.73 -11.33
C ILE A 108 -26.53 7.25 -11.16
N LEU A 109 -27.23 7.78 -10.15
CA LEU A 109 -27.11 9.17 -9.77
C LEU A 109 -25.78 9.40 -9.02
N TRP A 110 -25.16 10.56 -9.25
CA TRP A 110 -23.94 10.95 -8.54
C TRP A 110 -24.06 10.85 -7.02
N SER A 111 -25.22 11.27 -6.48
CA SER A 111 -25.48 11.21 -5.03
C SER A 111 -25.58 9.80 -4.48
N GLU A 112 -26.07 8.86 -5.27
CA GLU A 112 -26.15 7.44 -4.91
C GLU A 112 -24.77 6.79 -4.93
N PHE A 113 -24.02 7.03 -6.01
CA PHE A 113 -22.65 6.55 -6.11
C PHE A 113 -21.80 7.08 -4.95
N MET A 114 -21.90 8.37 -4.62
CA MET A 114 -21.22 8.98 -3.49
C MET A 114 -21.57 8.29 -2.16
N ARG A 115 -22.85 7.94 -1.93
CA ARG A 115 -23.28 7.20 -0.73
C ARG A 115 -22.63 5.80 -0.65
N MET A 116 -22.54 5.09 -1.78
CA MET A 116 -21.90 3.78 -1.86
C MET A 116 -20.41 3.86 -1.52
N VAL A 117 -19.69 4.85 -2.06
CA VAL A 117 -18.28 5.09 -1.76
C VAL A 117 -18.06 5.44 -0.28
N CYS A 118 -18.96 6.26 0.29
CA CYS A 118 -18.91 6.59 1.73
C CYS A 118 -19.12 5.36 2.62
N ALA A 119 -20.06 4.48 2.25
CA ALA A 119 -20.30 3.23 2.98
C ALA A 119 -19.09 2.29 2.98
N LYS A 120 -18.22 2.38 1.98
CA LYS A 120 -16.93 1.67 1.91
C LYS A 120 -15.79 2.37 2.67
N GLY A 121 -16.05 3.53 3.29
CA GLY A 121 -15.04 4.31 4.02
C GLY A 121 -13.99 5.00 3.12
N LEU A 122 -14.28 5.14 1.82
CA LEU A 122 -13.34 5.67 0.81
C LEU A 122 -13.56 7.16 0.49
N TYR A 123 -14.33 7.86 1.29
CA TYR A 123 -14.73 9.26 1.03
C TYR A 123 -13.55 10.22 0.87
N SER A 124 -12.48 10.06 1.64
CA SER A 124 -11.30 10.95 1.57
C SER A 124 -10.63 10.92 0.19
N THR A 125 -10.42 9.72 -0.37
CA THR A 125 -9.89 9.52 -1.72
C THR A 125 -10.86 10.05 -2.77
N PHE A 126 -12.12 9.68 -2.66
CA PHE A 126 -13.17 10.13 -3.56
C PHE A 126 -13.29 11.67 -3.63
N ARG A 127 -13.25 12.36 -2.48
CA ARG A 127 -13.33 13.83 -2.41
C ARG A 127 -12.16 14.50 -3.13
N ARG A 128 -10.95 13.97 -2.99
CA ARG A 128 -9.74 14.55 -3.61
C ARG A 128 -9.81 14.49 -5.13
N ASP A 129 -10.25 13.36 -5.69
CA ASP A 129 -10.34 13.12 -7.13
C ASP A 129 -11.78 13.18 -7.67
N SER A 130 -12.64 13.92 -6.99
CA SER A 130 -14.09 13.97 -7.27
C SER A 130 -14.44 14.36 -8.71
N ARG A 131 -13.57 15.16 -9.38
CA ARG A 131 -13.75 15.53 -10.80
C ARG A 131 -13.60 14.31 -11.70
N SER A 132 -12.53 13.52 -11.51
CA SER A 132 -12.26 12.32 -12.30
C SER A 132 -13.36 11.28 -12.10
N PHE A 133 -13.79 11.06 -10.86
CA PHE A 133 -14.89 10.12 -10.56
C PHE A 133 -16.24 10.59 -11.11
N ARG A 134 -16.50 11.90 -11.13
CA ARG A 134 -17.70 12.45 -11.75
C ARG A 134 -17.71 12.20 -13.26
N GLN A 135 -16.56 12.36 -13.90
CA GLN A 135 -16.39 12.02 -15.32
C GLN A 135 -16.63 10.53 -15.57
N ALA A 136 -16.05 9.64 -14.75
CA ALA A 136 -16.25 8.20 -14.84
C ALA A 136 -17.73 7.80 -14.71
N VAL A 137 -18.47 8.40 -13.77
CA VAL A 137 -19.93 8.18 -13.63
C VAL A 137 -20.70 8.66 -14.86
N TYR A 138 -20.32 9.79 -15.44
CA TYR A 138 -20.92 10.27 -16.68
C TYR A 138 -20.68 9.30 -17.84
N GLU A 139 -19.45 8.84 -18.03
CA GLU A 139 -19.08 7.85 -19.06
C GLU A 139 -19.78 6.52 -18.84
N HIS A 140 -19.87 6.04 -17.60
CA HIS A 140 -20.64 4.85 -17.25
C HIS A 140 -22.12 5.00 -17.68
N ASN A 141 -22.78 6.08 -17.31
CA ASN A 141 -24.18 6.32 -17.63
C ASN A 141 -24.44 6.46 -19.13
N SER A 142 -23.48 6.98 -19.89
CA SER A 142 -23.61 7.14 -21.35
C SER A 142 -23.74 5.81 -22.11
N LYS A 143 -23.21 4.70 -21.51
CA LYS A 143 -23.35 3.35 -22.07
C LYS A 143 -24.81 2.88 -22.12
N PHE A 144 -25.69 3.47 -21.33
CA PHE A 144 -27.12 3.14 -21.19
C PHE A 144 -28.06 4.19 -21.84
N GLU A 145 -27.55 5.07 -22.69
CA GLU A 145 -28.33 6.10 -23.38
C GLU A 145 -28.81 5.68 -24.78
N ARG A 146 -28.84 4.37 -25.06
CA ARG A 146 -29.34 3.84 -26.32
C ARG A 146 -30.84 3.52 -26.25
#